data_19bf6fe38fc6b6bcbe00d415e5d75191
#
_entry.id   19bf6fe38fc6b6bcbe00d415e5d75191
#
_cell.length_a   1.000
_cell.length_b   1.000
_cell.length_c   1.000
_cell.angle_alpha   90.00
_cell.angle_beta   90.00
_cell.angle_gamma   90.00
#
_symmetry.space_group_name_H-M   'P 1'
#
loop_
_entity.id
_entity.type
_entity.pdbx_description
1 polymer ?
#
loop_
_entity_poly.entity_id
_entity_poly.type
_entity_poly.pdbx_seq_one_letter_code
_entity_poly.pdbx_strand_id
1 'polypeptide(L)'
;LFPYKDDNPRVLFPYTTFTLIITNILIFLTFKYISFLTPNTNWFYTFGFIPNSFNLFTILSSMFIHGGFGHILSNMWFLYIFGDNIESILGHIKFLIFYFLCGFGAAFTQYIVDPNSSIPMVGASGAIAGVLGAYMISFPKAKVHVFAFIIIFITTLTVPAQIVLGLWFFIQLSSGLNSLGIDTNGGVAWFAHIGGFISGVGSIKYIQNYKIEGK
;
A
#
# COMPACT_ATOMS: atom_id res chain seq x y z
N LEU A 1 -5.70 -14.78 -7.75
CA LEU A 1 -5.68 -13.77 -8.81
C LEU A 1 -4.55 -12.78 -8.54
N PHE A 2 -3.57 -12.70 -9.44
CA PHE A 2 -2.45 -11.77 -9.32
C PHE A 2 -2.49 -10.78 -10.50
N PRO A 3 -2.75 -9.47 -10.27
CA PRO A 3 -2.81 -8.49 -11.33
C PRO A 3 -1.43 -8.25 -11.93
N TYR A 4 -1.35 -8.14 -13.27
CA TYR A 4 -0.09 -7.85 -13.94
C TYR A 4 -0.16 -6.65 -14.88
N LYS A 5 -1.36 -6.18 -15.23
CA LYS A 5 -1.58 -5.02 -16.09
C LYS A 5 -3.02 -4.53 -15.97
N ASP A 6 -3.26 -3.26 -16.23
CA ASP A 6 -4.58 -2.71 -16.52
C ASP A 6 -4.65 -2.11 -17.93
N ASP A 7 -5.87 -1.81 -18.42
CA ASP A 7 -6.10 -1.23 -19.74
C ASP A 7 -6.36 0.30 -19.69
N ASN A 8 -6.24 0.93 -18.51
CA ASN A 8 -6.39 2.38 -18.45
C ASN A 8 -5.22 3.08 -19.14
N PRO A 9 -5.51 4.09 -19.99
CA PRO A 9 -4.46 4.83 -20.64
C PRO A 9 -3.71 5.70 -19.63
N ARG A 10 -2.39 5.69 -19.72
CA ARG A 10 -1.54 6.63 -19.00
C ARG A 10 -1.65 8.01 -19.63
N VAL A 11 -2.24 8.98 -18.89
CA VAL A 11 -2.47 10.36 -19.38
C VAL A 11 -1.30 11.27 -19.03
N LEU A 12 -0.72 11.09 -17.83
CA LEU A 12 0.46 11.84 -17.38
C LEU A 12 1.64 10.88 -17.20
N PHE A 13 2.87 11.38 -17.41
CA PHE A 13 4.04 10.61 -16.99
C PHE A 13 4.09 10.56 -15.45
N PRO A 14 4.11 9.38 -14.81
CA PRO A 14 3.88 9.24 -13.38
C PRO A 14 5.17 9.45 -12.57
N TYR A 15 5.66 10.68 -12.53
CA TYR A 15 6.91 11.04 -11.84
C TYR A 15 6.88 10.69 -10.36
N THR A 16 5.77 10.94 -9.66
CA THR A 16 5.67 10.67 -8.22
C THR A 16 5.64 9.16 -7.94
N THR A 17 4.89 8.41 -8.74
CA THR A 17 4.85 6.94 -8.66
C THR A 17 6.25 6.35 -8.82
N PHE A 18 6.99 6.75 -9.87
CA PHE A 18 8.36 6.27 -10.08
C PHE A 18 9.31 6.73 -8.98
N THR A 19 9.19 7.98 -8.51
CA THR A 19 10.01 8.48 -7.41
C THR A 19 9.79 7.66 -6.15
N LEU A 20 8.53 7.35 -5.79
CA LEU A 20 8.21 6.50 -4.64
C LEU A 20 8.79 5.09 -4.82
N ILE A 21 8.66 4.49 -6.00
CA ILE A 21 9.22 3.15 -6.30
C ILE A 21 10.75 3.17 -6.14
N ILE A 22 11.43 4.11 -6.78
CA ILE A 22 12.91 4.21 -6.75
C ILE A 22 13.38 4.47 -5.32
N THR A 23 12.74 5.38 -4.59
CA THR A 23 13.08 5.68 -3.19
C THR A 23 12.96 4.45 -2.30
N ASN A 24 11.86 3.68 -2.43
CA ASN A 24 11.68 2.45 -1.67
C ASN A 24 12.76 1.40 -1.99
N ILE A 25 13.09 1.23 -3.27
CA ILE A 25 14.15 0.29 -3.69
C ILE A 25 15.51 0.73 -3.13
N LEU A 26 15.87 2.00 -3.25
CA LEU A 26 17.15 2.52 -2.74
C LEU A 26 17.24 2.36 -1.21
N ILE A 27 16.20 2.70 -0.48
CA ILE A 27 16.14 2.52 0.97
C ILE A 27 16.28 1.03 1.31
N PHE A 28 15.55 0.15 0.65
CA PHE A 28 15.63 -1.30 0.90
C PHE A 28 17.05 -1.84 0.68
N LEU A 29 17.71 -1.48 -0.43
CA LEU A 29 19.08 -1.90 -0.70
C LEU A 29 20.06 -1.35 0.33
N THR A 30 19.91 -0.08 0.72
CA THR A 30 20.71 0.56 1.77
C THR A 30 20.56 -0.18 3.10
N PHE A 31 19.33 -0.49 3.52
CA PHE A 31 19.10 -1.23 4.76
C PHE A 31 19.63 -2.66 4.69
N LYS A 32 19.54 -3.33 3.55
CA LYS A 32 20.16 -4.65 3.35
C LYS A 32 21.68 -4.59 3.50
N TYR A 33 22.31 -3.59 2.92
CA TYR A 33 23.76 -3.38 3.03
C TYR A 33 24.16 -3.06 4.49
N ILE A 34 23.46 -2.13 5.14
CA ILE A 34 23.75 -1.76 6.55
C ILE A 34 23.52 -2.96 7.47
N SER A 35 22.45 -3.74 7.29
CA SER A 35 22.17 -4.95 8.08
C SER A 35 23.25 -6.01 7.92
N PHE A 36 23.87 -6.10 6.75
CA PHE A 36 25.05 -6.96 6.56
C PHE A 36 26.26 -6.49 7.39
N LEU A 37 26.47 -5.18 7.52
CA LEU A 37 27.55 -4.60 8.32
C LEU A 37 27.25 -4.60 9.84
N THR A 38 25.97 -4.57 10.22
CA THR A 38 25.52 -4.47 11.62
C THR A 38 24.48 -5.58 11.93
N PRO A 39 24.89 -6.85 11.95
CA PRO A 39 23.95 -7.99 12.01
C PRO A 39 23.13 -8.04 13.32
N ASN A 40 23.58 -7.39 14.37
CA ASN A 40 22.90 -7.38 15.68
C ASN A 40 21.88 -6.22 15.83
N THR A 41 21.73 -5.36 14.81
CA THR A 41 20.79 -4.23 14.86
C THR A 41 19.50 -4.59 14.17
N ASN A 42 18.39 -4.52 14.91
CA ASN A 42 17.06 -4.73 14.32
C ASN A 42 16.45 -3.37 13.90
N TRP A 43 16.70 -2.98 12.68
CA TRP A 43 16.24 -1.70 12.10
C TRP A 43 14.72 -1.56 12.02
N PHE A 44 13.98 -2.67 12.07
CA PHE A 44 12.52 -2.62 12.07
C PHE A 44 11.98 -1.96 13.34
N TYR A 45 12.63 -2.15 14.48
CA TYR A 45 12.27 -1.48 15.74
C TYR A 45 12.65 0.00 15.77
N THR A 46 13.63 0.43 14.97
CA THR A 46 14.05 1.83 14.91
C THR A 46 13.16 2.67 13.99
N PHE A 47 12.75 2.11 12.82
CA PHE A 47 12.08 2.84 11.77
C PHE A 47 10.67 2.34 11.44
N GLY A 48 10.28 1.17 11.94
CA GLY A 48 8.92 0.64 11.85
C GLY A 48 7.99 1.36 12.84
N PHE A 49 6.73 1.44 12.49
CA PHE A 49 5.71 1.96 13.38
C PHE A 49 5.30 0.89 14.39
N ILE A 50 5.44 1.19 15.68
CA ILE A 50 5.07 0.30 16.78
C ILE A 50 3.92 0.94 17.55
N PRO A 51 2.71 0.35 17.55
CA PRO A 51 1.54 0.95 18.18
C PRO A 51 1.75 1.32 19.64
N ASN A 52 2.31 0.45 20.47
CA ASN A 52 2.51 0.75 21.89
C ASN A 52 3.62 1.79 22.19
N SER A 53 4.36 2.21 21.15
CA SER A 53 5.37 3.28 21.21
C SER A 53 5.09 4.31 20.12
N PHE A 54 3.90 4.90 20.17
CA PHE A 54 3.38 5.79 19.13
C PHE A 54 4.35 6.95 18.83
N ASN A 55 4.76 7.04 17.56
CA ASN A 55 5.63 8.10 17.08
C ASN A 55 5.28 8.47 15.63
N LEU A 56 4.98 9.74 15.39
CA LEU A 56 4.62 10.24 14.04
C LEU A 56 5.74 10.05 13.03
N PHE A 57 7.00 10.18 13.43
CA PHE A 57 8.12 9.94 12.54
C PHE A 57 8.16 8.48 12.07
N THR A 58 7.89 7.52 12.96
CA THR A 58 7.91 6.09 12.59
C THR A 58 6.72 5.69 11.73
N ILE A 59 5.60 6.42 11.76
CA ILE A 59 4.53 6.23 10.78
C ILE A 59 5.04 6.51 9.37
N LEU A 60 5.77 7.63 9.20
CA LEU A 60 6.30 8.01 7.89
C LEU A 60 7.44 7.07 7.45
N SER A 61 8.43 6.81 8.31
CA SER A 61 9.58 5.98 7.97
C SER A 61 9.19 4.53 7.69
N SER A 62 8.21 3.99 8.41
CA SER A 62 7.72 2.62 8.23
C SER A 62 7.22 2.34 6.80
N MET A 63 6.69 3.36 6.12
CA MET A 63 6.20 3.23 4.74
C MET A 63 7.31 2.93 3.73
N PHE A 64 8.57 3.15 4.09
CA PHE A 64 9.74 2.93 3.23
C PHE A 64 10.58 1.71 3.63
N ILE A 65 10.30 1.10 4.78
CA ILE A 65 11.02 -0.09 5.26
C ILE A 65 10.28 -1.35 4.82
N HIS A 66 11.02 -2.35 4.34
CA HIS A 66 10.42 -3.60 3.85
C HIS A 66 11.11 -4.82 4.46
N GLY A 67 10.30 -5.81 4.87
CA GLY A 67 10.76 -7.01 5.57
C GLY A 67 11.56 -8.00 4.71
N GLY A 68 11.45 -7.93 3.38
CA GLY A 68 12.16 -8.85 2.48
C GLY A 68 11.88 -8.57 1.01
N PHE A 69 12.59 -9.30 0.11
CA PHE A 69 12.49 -9.10 -1.34
C PHE A 69 11.05 -9.29 -1.88
N GLY A 70 10.35 -10.34 -1.44
CA GLY A 70 8.96 -10.56 -1.87
C GLY A 70 8.03 -9.43 -1.41
N HIS A 71 8.27 -8.89 -0.22
CA HIS A 71 7.47 -7.78 0.33
C HIS A 71 7.65 -6.50 -0.49
N ILE A 72 8.90 -6.08 -0.76
CA ILE A 72 9.12 -4.89 -1.59
C ILE A 72 8.67 -5.10 -3.02
N LEU A 73 8.94 -6.26 -3.61
CA LEU A 73 8.54 -6.56 -4.99
C LEU A 73 7.02 -6.45 -5.17
N SER A 74 6.24 -7.06 -4.28
CA SER A 74 4.78 -6.98 -4.35
C SER A 74 4.27 -5.55 -4.17
N ASN A 75 4.82 -4.78 -3.22
CA ASN A 75 4.45 -3.39 -3.02
C ASN A 75 4.73 -2.53 -4.26
N MET A 76 5.94 -2.60 -4.80
CA MET A 76 6.33 -1.80 -5.97
C MET A 76 5.55 -2.22 -7.21
N TRP A 77 5.22 -3.49 -7.34
CA TRP A 77 4.41 -4.03 -8.42
C TRP A 77 2.99 -3.45 -8.43
N PHE A 78 2.30 -3.47 -7.29
CA PHE A 78 0.97 -2.89 -7.17
C PHE A 78 0.98 -1.38 -7.35
N LEU A 79 1.98 -0.69 -6.80
CA LEU A 79 2.13 0.75 -6.99
C LEU A 79 2.38 1.10 -8.47
N TYR A 80 3.15 0.29 -9.19
CA TYR A 80 3.43 0.47 -10.62
C TYR A 80 2.17 0.32 -11.48
N ILE A 81 1.29 -0.68 -11.18
CA ILE A 81 0.09 -0.96 -11.98
C ILE A 81 -1.00 0.09 -11.74
N PHE A 82 -1.21 0.51 -10.49
CA PHE A 82 -2.38 1.30 -10.11
C PHE A 82 -2.06 2.76 -9.77
N GLY A 83 -0.81 3.05 -9.42
CA GLY A 83 -0.38 4.37 -8.97
C GLY A 83 -0.43 5.43 -10.05
N ASP A 84 -0.01 5.11 -11.26
CA ASP A 84 0.07 6.03 -12.38
C ASP A 84 -1.30 6.58 -12.79
N ASN A 85 -2.34 5.78 -12.67
CA ASN A 85 -3.71 6.19 -12.99
C ASN A 85 -4.27 7.16 -11.94
N ILE A 86 -3.99 6.91 -10.64
CA ILE A 86 -4.40 7.82 -9.58
C ILE A 86 -3.57 9.11 -9.61
N GLU A 87 -2.28 9.02 -9.91
CA GLU A 87 -1.45 10.19 -10.16
C GLU A 87 -1.96 11.01 -11.35
N SER A 88 -2.43 10.36 -12.41
CA SER A 88 -2.99 11.04 -13.59
C SER A 88 -4.24 11.86 -13.27
N ILE A 89 -5.11 11.40 -12.36
CA ILE A 89 -6.32 12.16 -11.99
C ILE A 89 -6.09 13.21 -10.91
N LEU A 90 -5.07 13.04 -10.05
CA LEU A 90 -4.76 13.98 -8.97
C LEU A 90 -3.68 14.99 -9.34
N GLY A 91 -2.79 14.64 -10.27
CA GLY A 91 -1.52 15.31 -10.48
C GLY A 91 -0.47 14.96 -9.43
N HIS A 92 0.79 15.25 -9.70
CA HIS A 92 1.95 14.77 -8.94
C HIS A 92 1.90 15.07 -7.44
N ILE A 93 1.71 16.35 -7.09
CA ILE A 93 1.77 16.80 -5.69
C ILE A 93 0.58 16.30 -4.87
N LYS A 94 -0.63 16.37 -5.43
CA LYS A 94 -1.82 15.88 -4.72
C LYS A 94 -1.76 14.36 -4.54
N PHE A 95 -1.22 13.63 -5.52
CA PHE A 95 -0.99 12.20 -5.40
C PHE A 95 -0.01 11.87 -4.27
N LEU A 96 1.08 12.62 -4.13
CA LEU A 96 2.02 12.44 -3.03
C LEU A 96 1.35 12.67 -1.67
N ILE A 97 0.60 13.77 -1.53
CA ILE A 97 -0.15 14.07 -0.31
C ILE A 97 -1.17 12.96 -0.01
N PHE A 98 -1.93 12.55 -1.03
CA PHE A 98 -2.90 11.46 -0.93
C PHE A 98 -2.26 10.15 -0.46
N TYR A 99 -1.11 9.78 -1.04
CA TYR A 99 -0.37 8.59 -0.68
C TYR A 99 0.02 8.57 0.81
N PHE A 100 0.56 9.68 1.31
CA PHE A 100 0.90 9.81 2.72
C PHE A 100 -0.33 9.81 3.63
N LEU A 101 -1.40 10.50 3.26
CA LEU A 101 -2.66 10.49 4.02
C LEU A 101 -3.21 9.06 4.16
N CYS A 102 -3.17 8.26 3.09
CA CYS A 102 -3.57 6.85 3.13
C CYS A 102 -2.66 6.02 4.07
N GLY A 103 -1.34 6.28 4.04
CA GLY A 103 -0.39 5.64 4.94
C GLY A 103 -0.62 6.00 6.42
N PHE A 104 -0.92 7.26 6.70
CA PHE A 104 -1.31 7.69 8.05
C PHE A 104 -2.63 7.04 8.50
N GLY A 105 -3.64 7.01 7.62
CA GLY A 105 -4.92 6.35 7.90
C GLY A 105 -4.75 4.84 8.17
N ALA A 106 -3.85 4.19 7.45
CA ALA A 106 -3.46 2.80 7.66
C ALA A 106 -2.87 2.59 9.07
N ALA A 107 -1.84 3.37 9.41
CA ALA A 107 -1.17 3.28 10.71
C ALA A 107 -2.12 3.58 11.87
N PHE A 108 -2.98 4.59 11.71
CA PHE A 108 -3.96 4.96 12.71
C PHE A 108 -5.01 3.87 12.94
N THR A 109 -5.50 3.23 11.88
CA THR A 109 -6.43 2.11 12.00
C THR A 109 -5.80 0.93 12.73
N GLN A 110 -4.56 0.57 12.41
CA GLN A 110 -3.82 -0.47 13.12
C GLN A 110 -3.65 -0.12 14.60
N TYR A 111 -3.31 1.14 14.90
CA TYR A 111 -3.18 1.63 16.28
C TYR A 111 -4.49 1.52 17.08
N ILE A 112 -5.64 1.88 16.47
CA ILE A 112 -6.94 1.78 17.16
C ILE A 112 -7.30 0.32 17.47
N VAL A 113 -7.03 -0.60 16.55
CA VAL A 113 -7.41 -2.01 16.71
C VAL A 113 -6.48 -2.73 17.68
N ASP A 114 -5.19 -2.44 17.66
CA ASP A 114 -4.20 -3.08 18.52
C ASP A 114 -3.17 -2.07 19.07
N PRO A 115 -3.60 -1.19 20.03
CA PRO A 115 -2.74 -0.13 20.56
C PRO A 115 -1.59 -0.64 21.42
N ASN A 116 -1.68 -1.87 21.90
CA ASN A 116 -0.66 -2.49 22.76
C ASN A 116 0.37 -3.32 22.00
N SER A 117 0.26 -3.42 20.68
CA SER A 117 1.19 -4.19 19.88
C SER A 117 2.62 -3.66 19.99
N SER A 118 3.56 -4.55 20.29
CA SER A 118 4.98 -4.28 20.26
C SER A 118 5.65 -4.68 18.93
N ILE A 119 4.85 -5.16 17.96
CA ILE A 119 5.34 -5.62 16.66
C ILE A 119 5.50 -4.44 15.71
N PRO A 120 6.69 -4.23 15.14
CA PRO A 120 6.90 -3.16 14.17
C PRO A 120 6.10 -3.40 12.88
N MET A 121 5.25 -2.45 12.53
CA MET A 121 4.59 -2.40 11.23
C MET A 121 5.54 -1.72 10.23
N VAL A 122 5.76 -2.35 9.07
CA VAL A 122 6.63 -1.87 8.00
C VAL A 122 6.02 -2.16 6.63
N GLY A 123 6.31 -1.32 5.66
CA GLY A 123 5.88 -1.48 4.26
C GLY A 123 5.01 -0.34 3.75
N ALA A 124 5.11 -0.11 2.45
CA ALA A 124 4.29 0.85 1.72
C ALA A 124 2.82 0.40 1.58
N SER A 125 2.51 -0.83 1.95
CA SER A 125 1.26 -1.53 1.60
C SER A 125 0.00 -0.85 2.12
N GLY A 126 0.05 -0.18 3.27
CA GLY A 126 -1.07 0.60 3.79
C GLY A 126 -1.43 1.78 2.89
N ALA A 127 -0.44 2.55 2.43
CA ALA A 127 -0.65 3.64 1.48
C ALA A 127 -1.08 3.12 0.10
N ILE A 128 -0.48 2.03 -0.36
CA ILE A 128 -0.86 1.36 -1.62
C ILE A 128 -2.30 0.84 -1.55
N ALA A 129 -2.73 0.31 -0.41
CA ALA A 129 -4.13 -0.07 -0.21
C ALA A 129 -5.07 1.12 -0.45
N GLY A 130 -4.68 2.33 -0.02
CA GLY A 130 -5.41 3.56 -0.34
C GLY A 130 -5.45 3.85 -1.84
N VAL A 131 -4.34 3.66 -2.55
CA VAL A 131 -4.30 3.78 -4.02
C VAL A 131 -5.27 2.79 -4.67
N LEU A 132 -5.32 1.53 -4.18
CA LEU A 132 -6.27 0.51 -4.68
C LEU A 132 -7.72 0.90 -4.42
N GLY A 133 -8.03 1.43 -3.22
CA GLY A 133 -9.37 1.91 -2.88
C GLY A 133 -9.80 3.07 -3.78
N ALA A 134 -8.92 4.03 -4.00
CA ALA A 134 -9.15 5.15 -4.92
C ALA A 134 -9.35 4.68 -6.37
N TYR A 135 -8.53 3.73 -6.82
CA TYR A 135 -8.63 3.15 -8.16
C TYR A 135 -9.98 2.44 -8.37
N MET A 136 -10.41 1.63 -7.39
CA MET A 136 -11.69 0.92 -7.45
C MET A 136 -12.87 1.88 -7.63
N ILE A 137 -12.86 3.03 -6.97
CA ILE A 137 -13.94 4.03 -7.07
C ILE A 137 -13.82 4.88 -8.35
N SER A 138 -12.61 5.22 -8.78
CA SER A 138 -12.39 6.08 -9.95
C SER A 138 -12.53 5.33 -11.27
N PHE A 139 -12.16 4.06 -11.30
CA PHE A 139 -12.12 3.21 -12.50
C PHE A 139 -12.78 1.83 -12.30
N PRO A 140 -14.05 1.77 -11.81
CA PRO A 140 -14.66 0.50 -11.39
C PRO A 140 -14.78 -0.54 -12.52
N LYS A 141 -14.94 -0.09 -13.75
CA LYS A 141 -15.11 -0.93 -14.96
C LYS A 141 -13.81 -1.13 -15.75
N ALA A 142 -12.71 -0.53 -15.31
CA ALA A 142 -11.42 -0.74 -15.96
C ALA A 142 -11.06 -2.23 -15.97
N LYS A 143 -10.52 -2.67 -17.09
CA LYS A 143 -10.10 -4.07 -17.24
C LYS A 143 -8.74 -4.27 -16.61
N VAL A 144 -8.67 -5.18 -15.66
CA VAL A 144 -7.42 -5.62 -15.02
C VAL A 144 -7.11 -7.04 -15.49
N HIS A 145 -5.93 -7.22 -16.01
CA HIS A 145 -5.42 -8.52 -16.44
C HIS A 145 -4.77 -9.21 -15.26
N VAL A 146 -5.21 -10.42 -14.94
CA VAL A 146 -4.75 -11.19 -13.79
C VAL A 146 -4.28 -12.57 -14.21
N PHE A 147 -3.21 -13.05 -13.59
CA PHE A 147 -2.87 -14.46 -13.59
C PHE A 147 -3.81 -15.20 -12.65
N ALA A 148 -4.48 -16.24 -13.15
CA ALA A 148 -5.29 -17.16 -12.38
C ALA A 148 -4.61 -18.53 -12.35
N PHE A 149 -4.43 -19.06 -11.15
CA PHE A 149 -3.93 -20.42 -10.94
C PHE A 149 -5.14 -21.34 -10.79
N ILE A 150 -5.34 -22.21 -11.76
CA ILE A 150 -6.43 -23.20 -11.77
C ILE A 150 -5.77 -24.58 -11.66
N ILE A 151 -5.76 -25.12 -10.45
CA ILE A 151 -5.07 -26.40 -10.13
C ILE A 151 -3.59 -26.29 -10.51
N ILE A 152 -3.17 -26.85 -11.64
CA ILE A 152 -1.77 -26.84 -12.13
C ILE A 152 -1.58 -25.90 -13.34
N PHE A 153 -2.65 -25.29 -13.84
CA PHE A 153 -2.59 -24.42 -15.03
C PHE A 153 -2.55 -22.96 -14.62
N ILE A 154 -1.66 -22.19 -15.28
CA ILE A 154 -1.65 -20.74 -15.19
C ILE A 154 -2.38 -20.23 -16.43
N THR A 155 -3.43 -19.46 -16.21
CA THR A 155 -4.18 -18.78 -17.28
C THR A 155 -4.27 -17.29 -17.00
N THR A 156 -4.61 -16.52 -18.01
CA THR A 156 -4.85 -15.07 -17.86
C THR A 156 -6.33 -14.78 -17.98
N LEU A 157 -6.84 -13.99 -17.07
CA LEU A 157 -8.22 -13.52 -17.09
C LEU A 157 -8.23 -11.99 -17.15
N THR A 158 -9.25 -11.45 -17.78
CA THR A 158 -9.52 -10.01 -17.79
C THR A 158 -10.77 -9.75 -16.96
N VAL A 159 -10.60 -9.03 -15.85
CA VAL A 159 -11.64 -8.86 -14.84
C VAL A 159 -11.81 -7.37 -14.52
N PRO A 160 -13.04 -6.86 -14.33
CA PRO A 160 -13.25 -5.48 -13.89
C PRO A 160 -12.53 -5.19 -12.56
N ALA A 161 -11.94 -3.99 -12.46
CA ALA A 161 -11.16 -3.58 -11.28
C ALA A 161 -11.95 -3.69 -9.98
N GLN A 162 -13.24 -3.32 -9.98
CA GLN A 162 -14.09 -3.44 -8.80
C GLN A 162 -14.19 -4.88 -8.25
N ILE A 163 -14.12 -5.90 -9.12
CA ILE A 163 -14.16 -7.30 -8.69
C ILE A 163 -12.80 -7.72 -8.12
N VAL A 164 -11.70 -7.39 -8.82
CA VAL A 164 -10.35 -7.75 -8.39
C VAL A 164 -10.02 -7.10 -7.05
N LEU A 165 -10.24 -5.78 -6.96
CA LEU A 165 -9.89 -4.98 -5.79
C LEU A 165 -10.90 -5.16 -4.64
N GLY A 166 -12.17 -5.38 -4.96
CA GLY A 166 -13.19 -5.73 -3.98
C GLY A 166 -12.93 -7.09 -3.33
N LEU A 167 -12.55 -8.10 -4.12
CA LEU A 167 -12.14 -9.41 -3.59
C LEU A 167 -10.86 -9.30 -2.76
N TRP A 168 -9.88 -8.53 -3.24
CA TRP A 168 -8.66 -8.26 -2.47
C TRP A 168 -8.99 -7.64 -1.10
N PHE A 169 -9.86 -6.61 -1.07
CA PHE A 169 -10.30 -5.97 0.17
C PHE A 169 -11.05 -6.95 1.10
N PHE A 170 -11.94 -7.77 0.52
CA PHE A 170 -12.67 -8.78 1.29
C PHE A 170 -11.73 -9.78 1.95
N ILE A 171 -10.66 -10.20 1.26
CA ILE A 171 -9.64 -11.08 1.82
C ILE A 171 -8.91 -10.38 2.99
N GLN A 172 -8.56 -9.08 2.85
CA GLN A 172 -7.94 -8.32 3.93
C GLN A 172 -8.86 -8.28 5.16
N LEU A 173 -10.15 -7.97 4.96
CA LEU A 173 -11.13 -7.90 6.02
C LEU A 173 -11.31 -9.25 6.73
N SER A 174 -11.49 -10.32 5.97
CA SER A 174 -11.63 -11.67 6.52
C SER A 174 -10.39 -12.11 7.31
N SER A 175 -9.21 -11.84 6.77
CA SER A 175 -7.94 -12.17 7.43
C SER A 175 -7.73 -11.33 8.70
N GLY A 176 -8.08 -10.05 8.67
CA GLY A 176 -8.03 -9.17 9.82
C GLY A 176 -8.97 -9.64 10.94
N LEU A 177 -10.21 -9.95 10.61
CA LEU A 177 -11.17 -10.45 11.59
C LEU A 177 -10.73 -11.78 12.21
N ASN A 178 -10.19 -12.69 11.40
CA ASN A 178 -9.68 -13.97 11.89
C ASN A 178 -8.40 -13.83 12.74
N SER A 179 -7.65 -12.73 12.62
CA SER A 179 -6.47 -12.47 13.44
C SER A 179 -6.79 -11.88 14.82
N LEU A 180 -8.03 -11.44 15.06
CA LEU A 180 -8.43 -10.89 16.34
C LEU A 180 -8.41 -11.97 17.44
N GLY A 181 -7.70 -11.69 18.53
CA GLY A 181 -7.59 -12.60 19.67
C GLY A 181 -6.60 -13.74 19.49
N ILE A 182 -5.82 -13.76 18.40
CA ILE A 182 -4.73 -14.70 18.20
C ILE A 182 -3.41 -13.96 18.37
N ASP A 183 -2.61 -14.37 19.34
CA ASP A 183 -1.23 -13.87 19.50
C ASP A 183 -0.38 -14.35 18.32
N THR A 184 -0.26 -13.48 17.31
CA THR A 184 0.63 -13.74 16.17
C THR A 184 1.98 -13.08 16.43
N ASN A 185 3.05 -13.86 16.49
CA ASN A 185 4.43 -13.36 16.62
C ASN A 185 4.95 -12.66 15.33
N GLY A 186 4.13 -11.85 14.72
CA GLY A 186 4.38 -11.18 13.44
C GLY A 186 3.42 -11.67 12.35
N GLY A 187 3.38 -10.94 11.25
CA GLY A 187 2.49 -11.24 10.12
C GLY A 187 2.14 -10.00 9.32
N VAL A 188 1.04 -10.09 8.58
CA VAL A 188 0.51 -8.97 7.81
C VAL A 188 -0.33 -8.09 8.71
N ALA A 189 -0.10 -6.77 8.66
CA ALA A 189 -0.92 -5.77 9.36
C ALA A 189 -2.24 -5.55 8.58
N TRP A 190 -3.16 -6.49 8.70
CA TRP A 190 -4.41 -6.52 7.93
C TRP A 190 -5.24 -5.25 8.12
N PHE A 191 -5.33 -4.76 9.35
CA PHE A 191 -6.09 -3.55 9.68
C PHE A 191 -5.45 -2.28 9.11
N ALA A 192 -4.12 -2.26 8.93
CA ALA A 192 -3.47 -1.18 8.18
C ALA A 192 -3.89 -1.18 6.71
N HIS A 193 -4.01 -2.34 6.07
CA HIS A 193 -4.52 -2.42 4.70
C HIS A 193 -5.97 -1.95 4.60
N ILE A 194 -6.84 -2.38 5.53
CA ILE A 194 -8.24 -1.96 5.59
C ILE A 194 -8.34 -0.45 5.78
N GLY A 195 -7.61 0.11 6.75
CA GLY A 195 -7.59 1.54 7.03
C GLY A 195 -7.09 2.38 5.87
N GLY A 196 -6.00 1.94 5.23
CA GLY A 196 -5.48 2.59 4.03
C GLY A 196 -6.50 2.60 2.89
N PHE A 197 -7.10 1.45 2.60
CA PHE A 197 -8.11 1.32 1.55
C PHE A 197 -9.32 2.24 1.77
N ILE A 198 -9.88 2.24 2.98
CA ILE A 198 -11.00 3.12 3.36
C ILE A 198 -10.60 4.59 3.26
N SER A 199 -9.39 4.95 3.70
CA SER A 199 -8.85 6.31 3.57
C SER A 199 -8.78 6.74 2.10
N GLY A 200 -8.35 5.84 1.22
CA GLY A 200 -8.31 6.10 -0.22
C GLY A 200 -9.69 6.31 -0.84
N VAL A 201 -10.64 5.42 -0.53
CA VAL A 201 -12.05 5.54 -0.97
C VAL A 201 -12.66 6.87 -0.49
N GLY A 202 -12.44 7.24 0.77
CA GLY A 202 -13.04 8.43 1.38
C GLY A 202 -12.43 9.75 0.88
N SER A 203 -11.12 9.78 0.66
CA SER A 203 -10.41 11.03 0.37
C SER A 203 -10.30 11.37 -1.13
N ILE A 204 -10.38 10.38 -2.03
CA ILE A 204 -10.10 10.60 -3.46
C ILE A 204 -10.99 11.70 -4.08
N LYS A 205 -12.29 11.68 -3.84
CA LYS A 205 -13.22 12.68 -4.38
C LYS A 205 -12.97 14.09 -3.84
N TYR A 206 -12.60 14.20 -2.56
CA TYR A 206 -12.27 15.46 -1.92
C TYR A 206 -11.03 16.09 -2.54
N ILE A 207 -9.96 15.32 -2.68
CA ILE A 207 -8.68 15.80 -3.20
C ILE A 207 -8.78 16.10 -4.71
N GLN A 208 -9.56 15.31 -5.45
CA GLN A 208 -9.80 15.53 -6.88
C GLN A 208 -10.55 16.84 -7.14
N ASN A 209 -11.59 17.13 -6.35
CA ASN A 209 -12.43 18.32 -6.52
C ASN A 209 -11.80 19.59 -5.96
N TYR A 210 -10.78 19.50 -5.13
CA TYR A 210 -10.06 20.63 -4.60
C TYR A 210 -9.21 21.24 -5.71
N LYS A 211 -9.81 22.14 -6.50
CA LYS A 211 -9.04 23.02 -7.40
C LYS A 211 -8.19 23.92 -6.50
N ILE A 212 -6.87 23.87 -6.67
CA ILE A 212 -6.02 24.95 -6.16
C ILE A 212 -6.45 26.18 -6.95
N GLU A 213 -7.24 27.06 -6.34
CA GLU A 213 -7.58 28.35 -6.90
C GLU A 213 -6.27 29.13 -7.03
N GLY A 214 -5.73 29.20 -8.23
CA GLY A 214 -4.47 29.89 -8.47
C GLY A 214 -3.78 29.44 -9.75
N LYS A 215 -4.53 29.45 -10.87
CA LYS A 215 -4.00 29.67 -12.23
C LYS A 215 -5.09 30.19 -13.14
#